data_fb488e088d860202240facf977f0183e
#
_entry.id   fb488e088d860202240facf977f0183e
#
_cell.length_a   1.000
_cell.length_b   1.000
_cell.length_c   1.000
_cell.angle_alpha   90.00
_cell.angle_beta   90.00
_cell.angle_gamma   90.00
#
_symmetry.space_group_name_H-M   'P 1'
#
loop_
_entity.id
_entity.type
_entity.pdbx_description
1 polymer ?
#
loop_
_entity_poly.entity_id
_entity_poly.type
_entity_poly.pdbx_seq_one_letter_code
_entity_poly.pdbx_strand_id
1 'polypeptide(L)'
;MKITIMGTGYVGLVCGVALADAGFPVTCMDTDGEKIAQLQRGNCPIYEPGLDALLVKNMQAGRLTFTTSKQEAVRGGEVIFIAVGTPEKEDGSADLQHVLEAARTIAQHIEHDTIIVTKSTVPVGTAGRLKQEIASILANRGVNHNFEVVAN
;
A
#
# COMPACT_ATOMS: atom_id res chain seq x y z
N MET A 1 -8.26 -5.39 12.75
CA MET A 1 -8.19 -5.08 11.30
C MET A 1 -6.75 -4.76 10.97
N LYS A 2 -6.14 -5.58 10.13
CA LYS A 2 -4.74 -5.40 9.68
C LYS A 2 -4.71 -4.58 8.41
N ILE A 3 -3.81 -3.61 8.35
CA ILE A 3 -3.69 -2.67 7.24
C ILE A 3 -2.35 -2.85 6.55
N THR A 4 -2.36 -2.83 5.23
CA THR A 4 -1.16 -2.79 4.40
C THR A 4 -1.12 -1.48 3.62
N ILE A 5 0.06 -0.85 3.59
CA ILE A 5 0.33 0.32 2.75
C ILE A 5 1.33 -0.11 1.68
N MET A 6 0.95 0.01 0.42
CA MET A 6 1.84 -0.24 -0.72
C MET A 6 2.40 1.09 -1.23
N GLY A 7 3.68 1.30 -1.01
CA GLY A 7 4.39 2.54 -1.28
C GLY A 7 4.68 3.33 0.00
N THR A 8 5.96 3.64 0.22
CA THR A 8 6.43 4.40 1.39
C THR A 8 6.97 5.78 1.00
N GLY A 9 6.37 6.39 -0.02
CA GLY A 9 6.53 7.81 -0.30
C GLY A 9 5.86 8.65 0.79
N TYR A 10 5.79 9.96 0.57
CA TYR A 10 5.23 10.89 1.56
C TYR A 10 3.83 10.46 2.03
N VAL A 11 2.92 10.27 1.10
CA VAL A 11 1.51 9.94 1.41
C VAL A 11 1.40 8.59 2.12
N GLY A 12 2.08 7.56 1.59
CA GLY A 12 1.99 6.21 2.15
C GLY A 12 2.59 6.11 3.54
N LEU A 13 3.77 6.71 3.75
CA LEU A 13 4.44 6.67 5.05
C LEU A 13 3.66 7.43 6.12
N VAL A 14 3.20 8.65 5.82
CA VAL A 14 2.40 9.45 6.76
C VAL A 14 1.10 8.72 7.11
N CYS A 15 0.41 8.17 6.11
CA CYS A 15 -0.81 7.41 6.31
C CYS A 15 -0.57 6.16 7.19
N GLY A 16 0.48 5.41 6.89
CA GLY A 16 0.82 4.20 7.64
C GLY A 16 1.16 4.48 9.10
N VAL A 17 1.96 5.51 9.36
CA VAL A 17 2.30 5.92 10.73
C VAL A 17 1.07 6.41 11.49
N ALA A 18 0.23 7.22 10.86
CA ALA A 18 -1.00 7.74 11.48
C ALA A 18 -1.99 6.61 11.85
N LEU A 19 -2.17 5.64 10.96
CA LEU A 19 -3.05 4.49 11.23
C LEU A 19 -2.48 3.58 12.33
N ALA A 20 -1.16 3.38 12.36
CA ALA A 20 -0.50 2.65 13.44
C ALA A 20 -0.67 3.38 14.79
N ASP A 21 -0.55 4.71 14.79
CA ASP A 21 -0.74 5.52 16.00
C ASP A 21 -2.21 5.51 16.48
N ALA A 22 -3.15 5.34 15.56
CA ALA A 22 -4.56 5.13 15.88
C ALA A 22 -4.86 3.73 16.46
N GLY A 23 -3.87 2.83 16.48
CA GLY A 23 -3.97 1.52 17.12
C GLY A 23 -4.09 0.33 16.15
N PHE A 24 -4.03 0.53 14.84
CA PHE A 24 -4.10 -0.57 13.88
C PHE A 24 -2.72 -1.21 13.66
N PRO A 25 -2.65 -2.55 13.52
CA PRO A 25 -1.45 -3.19 12.99
C PRO A 25 -1.27 -2.80 11.51
N VAL A 26 -0.14 -2.20 11.19
CA VAL A 26 0.17 -1.69 9.85
C VAL A 26 1.48 -2.28 9.34
N THR A 27 1.45 -2.79 8.12
CA THR A 27 2.64 -3.19 7.36
C THR A 27 2.80 -2.25 6.17
N CYS A 28 3.92 -1.56 6.09
CA CYS A 28 4.28 -0.73 4.94
C CYS A 28 5.25 -1.49 4.04
N MET A 29 4.96 -1.54 2.75
CA MET A 29 5.76 -2.24 1.75
C MET A 29 6.27 -1.24 0.70
N ASP A 30 7.53 -1.39 0.33
CA ASP A 30 8.13 -0.69 -0.81
C ASP A 30 9.11 -1.62 -1.53
N THR A 31 9.32 -1.38 -2.81
CA THR A 31 10.31 -2.11 -3.61
C THR A 31 11.73 -1.59 -3.39
N ASP A 32 11.88 -0.39 -2.85
CA ASP A 32 13.16 0.22 -2.53
C ASP A 32 13.75 -0.37 -1.24
N GLY A 33 14.69 -1.31 -1.41
CA GLY A 33 15.32 -2.02 -0.29
C GLY A 33 16.12 -1.13 0.65
N GLU A 34 16.77 -0.08 0.14
CA GLU A 34 17.52 0.86 0.99
C GLU A 34 16.57 1.70 1.85
N LYS A 35 15.49 2.18 1.27
CA LYS A 35 14.46 2.92 1.99
C LYS A 35 13.85 2.06 3.10
N ILE A 36 13.49 0.83 2.79
CA ILE A 36 12.94 -0.11 3.78
C ILE A 36 13.96 -0.40 4.89
N ALA A 37 15.24 -0.60 4.54
CA ALA A 37 16.28 -0.81 5.54
C ALA A 37 16.45 0.39 6.48
N GLN A 38 16.36 1.63 5.97
CA GLN A 38 16.38 2.84 6.80
C GLN A 38 15.16 2.90 7.73
N LEU A 39 13.98 2.63 7.21
CA LEU A 39 12.74 2.62 7.99
C LEU A 39 12.77 1.55 9.08
N GLN A 40 13.27 0.35 8.78
CA GLN A 40 13.43 -0.72 9.77
C GLN A 40 14.37 -0.36 10.91
N ARG A 41 15.32 0.55 10.69
CA ARG A 41 16.21 1.10 11.74
C ARG A 41 15.59 2.28 12.50
N GLY A 42 14.37 2.68 12.17
CA GLY A 42 13.70 3.82 12.76
C GLY A 42 14.11 5.18 12.18
N ASN A 43 14.80 5.17 11.03
CA ASN A 43 15.21 6.38 10.34
C ASN A 43 14.15 6.80 9.33
N CYS A 44 13.47 7.93 9.59
CA CYS A 44 12.47 8.48 8.70
C CYS A 44 13.13 9.23 7.54
N PRO A 45 12.92 8.83 6.26
CA PRO A 45 13.52 9.51 5.11
C PRO A 45 12.81 10.80 4.72
N ILE A 46 11.71 11.12 5.39
CA ILE A 46 10.85 12.27 5.10
C ILE A 46 10.86 13.22 6.28
N TYR A 47 11.01 14.52 5.99
CA TYR A 47 10.86 15.55 7.02
C TYR A 47 9.38 15.96 7.15
N GLU A 48 8.76 15.52 8.23
CA GLU A 48 7.43 15.93 8.67
C GLU A 48 7.47 16.08 10.19
N PRO A 49 7.11 17.24 10.75
CA PRO A 49 7.18 17.46 12.20
C PRO A 49 6.44 16.38 13.00
N GLY A 50 7.15 15.70 13.89
CA GLY A 50 6.61 14.64 14.76
C GLY A 50 6.50 13.26 14.13
N LEU A 51 6.71 13.11 12.82
CA LEU A 51 6.57 11.82 12.14
C LEU A 51 7.59 10.79 12.61
N ASP A 52 8.85 11.18 12.74
CA ASP A 52 9.93 10.31 13.20
C ASP A 52 9.67 9.74 14.61
N ALA A 53 9.21 10.56 15.54
CA ALA A 53 8.87 10.12 16.88
C ALA A 53 7.71 9.12 16.89
N LEU A 54 6.65 9.37 16.11
CA LEU A 54 5.51 8.46 15.98
C LEU A 54 5.89 7.16 15.28
N LEU A 55 6.76 7.21 14.28
CA LEU A 55 7.30 6.04 13.59
C LEU A 55 8.00 5.11 14.57
N VAL A 56 8.96 5.62 15.33
CA VAL A 56 9.71 4.85 16.33
C VAL A 56 8.79 4.30 17.42
N LYS A 57 7.90 5.13 17.94
CA LYS A 57 6.91 4.73 18.96
C LYS A 57 6.09 3.52 18.51
N ASN A 58 5.56 3.56 17.28
CA ASN A 58 4.70 2.51 16.78
C ASN A 58 5.46 1.26 16.36
N MET A 59 6.70 1.39 15.90
CA MET A 59 7.58 0.24 15.70
C MET A 59 7.88 -0.48 17.01
N GLN A 60 8.23 0.25 18.07
CA GLN A 60 8.50 -0.33 19.40
C GLN A 60 7.27 -1.00 20.01
N ALA A 61 6.09 -0.46 19.72
CA ALA A 61 4.83 -1.06 20.16
C ALA A 61 4.40 -2.28 19.32
N GLY A 62 5.14 -2.60 18.27
CA GLY A 62 4.83 -3.73 17.37
C GLY A 62 3.65 -3.50 16.42
N ARG A 63 3.16 -2.26 16.31
CA ARG A 63 2.05 -1.90 15.42
C ARG A 63 2.46 -1.50 14.01
N LEU A 64 3.73 -1.17 13.80
CA LEU A 64 4.24 -0.69 12.52
C LEU A 64 5.44 -1.52 12.10
N THR A 65 5.35 -2.13 10.92
CA THR A 65 6.42 -2.93 10.31
C THR A 65 6.66 -2.51 8.88
N PHE A 66 7.87 -2.78 8.38
CA PHE A 66 8.29 -2.43 7.03
C PHE A 66 8.87 -3.66 6.33
N THR A 67 8.52 -3.88 5.06
CA THR A 67 8.99 -5.04 4.29
C THR A 67 9.15 -4.69 2.80
N THR A 68 10.04 -5.41 2.12
CA THR A 68 10.12 -5.45 0.66
C THR A 68 9.32 -6.62 0.07
N SER A 69 8.83 -7.52 0.90
CA SER A 69 8.07 -8.70 0.46
C SER A 69 6.64 -8.33 0.10
N LYS A 70 6.35 -8.29 -1.18
CA LYS A 70 5.01 -8.06 -1.72
C LYS A 70 4.01 -9.10 -1.20
N GLN A 71 4.41 -10.35 -1.19
CA GLN A 71 3.58 -11.47 -0.75
C GLN A 71 3.20 -11.37 0.73
N GLU A 72 4.20 -11.14 1.58
CA GLU A 72 3.99 -11.00 3.02
C GLU A 72 3.04 -9.83 3.34
N ALA A 73 3.29 -8.69 2.72
CA ALA A 73 2.47 -7.50 2.93
C ALA A 73 1.01 -7.70 2.54
N VAL A 74 0.75 -8.31 1.37
CA VAL A 74 -0.60 -8.52 0.86
C VAL A 74 -1.36 -9.58 1.65
N ARG A 75 -0.73 -10.69 1.97
CA ARG A 75 -1.37 -11.78 2.74
C ARG A 75 -1.85 -11.35 4.12
N GLY A 76 -1.13 -10.43 4.74
CA GLY A 76 -1.48 -9.91 6.06
C GLY A 76 -2.59 -8.85 6.07
N GLY A 77 -2.87 -8.20 4.93
CA GLY A 77 -3.73 -7.00 4.90
C GLY A 77 -5.19 -7.30 4.62
N GLU A 78 -6.08 -6.87 5.53
CA GLU A 78 -7.54 -6.88 5.32
C GLU A 78 -7.98 -5.61 4.56
N VAL A 79 -7.28 -4.51 4.78
CA VAL A 79 -7.42 -3.26 4.03
C VAL A 79 -6.06 -2.91 3.45
N ILE A 80 -5.98 -2.76 2.14
CA ILE A 80 -4.73 -2.49 1.44
C ILE A 80 -4.82 -1.14 0.74
N PHE A 81 -3.96 -0.20 1.14
CA PHE A 81 -3.85 1.10 0.50
C PHE A 81 -2.80 1.06 -0.60
N ILE A 82 -3.18 1.49 -1.80
CA ILE A 82 -2.24 1.74 -2.90
C ILE A 82 -1.83 3.21 -2.82
N ALA A 83 -0.59 3.46 -2.41
CA ALA A 83 -0.01 4.78 -2.23
C ALA A 83 1.31 4.93 -3.01
N VAL A 84 1.38 4.29 -4.17
CA VAL A 84 2.54 4.35 -5.08
C VAL A 84 2.52 5.63 -5.91
N GLY A 85 3.70 6.04 -6.40
CA GLY A 85 3.83 7.22 -7.23
C GLY A 85 3.11 7.08 -8.57
N THR A 86 2.56 8.21 -9.04
CA THR A 86 1.94 8.35 -10.37
C THR A 86 2.65 9.49 -11.11
N PRO A 87 3.87 9.26 -11.62
CA PRO A 87 4.62 10.29 -12.31
C PRO A 87 3.89 10.78 -13.55
N GLU A 88 4.13 12.03 -13.90
CA GLU A 88 3.56 12.63 -15.12
C GLU A 88 4.27 12.09 -16.35
N LYS A 89 3.49 11.72 -17.37
CA LYS A 89 4.01 11.36 -18.69
C LYS A 89 4.31 12.61 -19.51
N GLU A 90 5.00 12.44 -20.64
CA GLU A 90 5.33 13.51 -21.59
C GLU A 90 4.08 14.29 -22.08
N ASP A 91 2.92 13.63 -22.17
CA ASP A 91 1.65 14.22 -22.57
C ASP A 91 0.87 14.91 -21.44
N GLY A 92 1.43 14.96 -20.23
CA GLY A 92 0.82 15.56 -19.06
C GLY A 92 -0.14 14.64 -18.29
N SER A 93 -0.41 13.44 -18.78
CA SER A 93 -1.25 12.46 -18.06
C SER A 93 -0.46 11.73 -16.96
N ALA A 94 -1.18 11.19 -15.97
CA ALA A 94 -0.57 10.37 -14.93
C ALA A 94 -0.16 8.99 -15.48
N ASP A 95 1.06 8.54 -15.14
CA ASP A 95 1.47 7.16 -15.42
C ASP A 95 0.91 6.22 -14.35
N LEU A 96 -0.03 5.38 -14.75
CA LEU A 96 -0.72 4.43 -13.87
C LEU A 96 -0.02 3.07 -13.78
N GLN A 97 1.15 2.90 -14.36
CA GLN A 97 1.84 1.62 -14.40
C GLN A 97 2.08 1.04 -13.00
N HIS A 98 2.54 1.89 -12.07
CA HIS A 98 2.79 1.46 -10.68
C HIS A 98 1.51 1.09 -9.94
N VAL A 99 0.41 1.81 -10.18
CA VAL A 99 -0.90 1.53 -9.60
C VAL A 99 -1.44 0.19 -10.10
N LEU A 100 -1.35 -0.06 -11.40
CA LEU A 100 -1.76 -1.33 -12.02
C LEU A 100 -0.89 -2.50 -11.53
N GLU A 101 0.41 -2.31 -11.42
CA GLU A 101 1.32 -3.32 -10.89
C GLU A 101 0.99 -3.65 -9.43
N ALA A 102 0.71 -2.65 -8.60
CA ALA A 102 0.26 -2.86 -7.22
C ALA A 102 -1.05 -3.67 -7.18
N ALA A 103 -2.03 -3.33 -8.02
CA ALA A 103 -3.30 -4.06 -8.10
C ALA A 103 -3.10 -5.53 -8.52
N ARG A 104 -2.24 -5.78 -9.50
CA ARG A 104 -1.87 -7.14 -9.93
C ARG A 104 -1.21 -7.92 -8.80
N THR A 105 -0.28 -7.30 -8.10
CA THR A 105 0.39 -7.90 -6.93
C THR A 105 -0.63 -8.28 -5.86
N ILE A 106 -1.58 -7.40 -5.55
CA ILE A 106 -2.65 -7.69 -4.60
C ILE A 106 -3.45 -8.90 -5.08
N ALA A 107 -3.93 -8.87 -6.31
CA ALA A 107 -4.73 -9.96 -6.89
C ALA A 107 -4.00 -11.32 -6.89
N GLN A 108 -2.67 -11.31 -7.07
CA GLN A 108 -1.85 -12.52 -7.06
C GLN A 108 -1.69 -13.14 -5.67
N HIS A 109 -1.84 -12.36 -4.60
CA HIS A 109 -1.44 -12.77 -3.25
C HIS A 109 -2.54 -12.71 -2.19
N ILE A 110 -3.69 -12.09 -2.44
CA ILE A 110 -4.78 -12.10 -1.45
C ILE A 110 -5.28 -13.53 -1.20
N GLU A 111 -5.52 -13.82 0.07
CA GLU A 111 -5.98 -15.13 0.55
C GLU A 111 -7.30 -15.05 1.33
N HIS A 112 -7.92 -13.87 1.37
CA HIS A 112 -9.19 -13.59 2.06
C HIS A 112 -9.87 -12.38 1.42
N ASP A 113 -11.09 -12.08 1.88
CA ASP A 113 -11.83 -10.89 1.46
C ASP A 113 -11.04 -9.62 1.84
N THR A 114 -10.93 -8.68 0.91
CA THR A 114 -10.02 -7.54 1.05
C THR A 114 -10.65 -6.25 0.52
N ILE A 115 -10.44 -5.15 1.24
CA ILE A 115 -10.76 -3.80 0.76
C ILE A 115 -9.49 -3.15 0.23
N ILE A 116 -9.55 -2.64 -0.99
CA ILE A 116 -8.43 -1.99 -1.66
C ILE A 116 -8.75 -0.51 -1.79
N VAL A 117 -7.90 0.35 -1.26
CA VAL A 117 -8.10 1.81 -1.25
C VAL A 117 -7.02 2.45 -2.10
N THR A 118 -7.40 3.21 -3.12
CA THR A 118 -6.43 4.00 -3.90
C THR A 118 -6.20 5.35 -3.22
N LYS A 119 -4.99 5.59 -2.74
CA LYS A 119 -4.51 6.89 -2.24
C LYS A 119 -3.69 7.63 -3.29
N SER A 120 -3.24 6.95 -4.32
CA SER A 120 -2.55 7.57 -5.46
C SER A 120 -3.50 8.49 -6.22
N THR A 121 -2.98 9.62 -6.73
CA THR A 121 -3.75 10.50 -7.60
C THR A 121 -4.00 9.81 -8.94
N VAL A 122 -5.25 9.51 -9.23
CA VAL A 122 -5.64 8.75 -10.43
C VAL A 122 -6.83 9.39 -11.14
N PRO A 123 -6.94 9.26 -12.47
CA PRO A 123 -8.08 9.73 -13.24
C PRO A 123 -9.39 9.03 -12.84
N VAL A 124 -10.51 9.69 -13.11
CA VAL A 124 -11.85 9.10 -13.01
C VAL A 124 -11.92 7.83 -13.85
N GLY A 125 -12.54 6.78 -13.32
CA GLY A 125 -12.66 5.48 -14.01
C GLY A 125 -11.52 4.48 -13.68
N THR A 126 -10.47 4.90 -13.00
CA THR A 126 -9.36 4.03 -12.61
C THR A 126 -9.82 2.90 -11.68
N ALA A 127 -10.70 3.17 -10.72
CA ALA A 127 -11.23 2.15 -9.82
C ALA A 127 -11.91 0.99 -10.59
N GLY A 128 -12.70 1.31 -11.62
CA GLY A 128 -13.32 0.31 -12.49
C GLY A 128 -12.29 -0.54 -13.24
N ARG A 129 -11.25 0.09 -13.75
CA ARG A 129 -10.14 -0.62 -14.42
C ARG A 129 -9.39 -1.55 -13.47
N LEU A 130 -9.11 -1.11 -12.24
CA LEU A 130 -8.49 -1.93 -11.21
C LEU A 130 -9.37 -3.11 -10.83
N LYS A 131 -10.68 -2.91 -10.67
CA LYS A 131 -11.65 -3.99 -10.41
C LYS A 131 -11.60 -5.06 -11.49
N GLN A 132 -11.59 -4.69 -12.76
CA GLN A 132 -11.53 -5.62 -13.88
C GLN A 132 -10.22 -6.41 -13.87
N GLU A 133 -9.10 -5.75 -13.66
CA GLU A 133 -7.77 -6.38 -13.61
C GLU A 133 -7.69 -7.40 -12.47
N ILE A 134 -8.12 -7.02 -11.28
CA ILE A 134 -8.12 -7.89 -10.09
C ILE A 134 -9.05 -9.09 -10.30
N ALA A 135 -10.27 -8.86 -10.74
CA ALA A 135 -11.25 -9.91 -10.99
C ALA A 135 -10.73 -10.96 -12.00
N SER A 136 -10.08 -10.52 -13.07
CA SER A 136 -9.47 -11.39 -14.07
C SER A 136 -8.39 -12.29 -13.47
N ILE A 137 -7.50 -11.74 -12.65
CA ILE A 137 -6.42 -12.51 -12.01
C ILE A 137 -6.99 -13.51 -10.99
N LEU A 138 -7.96 -13.11 -10.18
CA LEU A 138 -8.61 -14.01 -9.22
C LEU A 138 -9.32 -15.17 -9.93
N ALA A 139 -10.01 -14.90 -11.05
CA ALA A 139 -10.63 -15.94 -11.87
C ALA A 139 -9.59 -16.92 -12.41
N ASN A 140 -8.46 -16.44 -12.91
CA ASN A 140 -7.36 -17.28 -13.39
C ASN A 140 -6.72 -18.12 -12.27
N ARG A 141 -6.70 -17.61 -11.06
CA ARG A 141 -6.24 -18.38 -9.88
C ARG A 141 -7.25 -19.40 -9.39
N GLY A 142 -8.50 -19.34 -9.84
CA GLY A 142 -9.57 -20.22 -9.38
C GLY A 142 -10.00 -19.97 -7.93
N VAL A 143 -9.79 -18.78 -7.41
CA VAL A 143 -10.19 -18.38 -6.04
C VAL A 143 -11.40 -17.44 -6.08
N ASN A 144 -12.20 -17.48 -5.04
CA ASN A 144 -13.45 -16.72 -4.93
C ASN A 144 -13.44 -15.83 -3.68
N HIS A 145 -12.44 -14.95 -3.59
CA HIS A 145 -12.39 -13.93 -2.55
C HIS A 145 -13.18 -12.70 -2.98
N ASN A 146 -13.96 -12.14 -2.08
CA ASN A 146 -14.62 -10.87 -2.30
C ASN A 146 -13.62 -9.73 -2.13
N PHE A 147 -13.76 -8.72 -2.97
CA PHE A 147 -12.95 -7.51 -2.84
C PHE A 147 -13.74 -6.28 -3.28
N GLU A 148 -13.39 -5.14 -2.70
CA GLU A 148 -13.88 -3.84 -3.13
C GLU A 148 -12.71 -2.92 -3.42
N VAL A 149 -12.88 -2.07 -4.45
CA VAL A 149 -11.92 -1.01 -4.77
C VAL A 149 -12.58 0.33 -4.49
N VAL A 150 -11.98 1.08 -3.58
CA VAL A 150 -12.47 2.39 -3.14
C VAL A 150 -11.46 3.46 -3.54
N ALA A 151 -11.95 4.54 -4.14
CA ALA A 151 -11.14 5.74 -4.38
C ALA A 151 -11.21 6.67 -3.17
N ASN A 152 -10.04 7.22 -2.81
CA ASN A 152 -9.92 8.18 -1.70
C ASN A 152 -9.36 9.50 -2.20
#